data_9b118a3a76ee11b22992da7319cadb36
#
_entry.id   9b118a3a76ee11b22992da7319cadb36
#
_cell.length_a   1.000
_cell.length_b   1.000
_cell.length_c   1.000
_cell.angle_alpha   90.00
_cell.angle_beta   90.00
_cell.angle_gamma   90.00
#
_symmetry.space_group_name_H-M   'P 1'
#
loop_
_entity.id
_entity.type
_entity.pdbx_description
1 polymer ?
#
loop_
_entity_poly.entity_id
_entity_poly.type
_entity_poly.pdbx_seq_one_letter_code
_entity_poly.pdbx_strand_id
1 'polypeptide(L)'
;MAAERKIKPVADNKDKQRTYHAQKGRYKRAVESGFFFEALLIDYALLEDRLRSMLYHMGFLVDRTAFKIWSKKRNCLCEIVSVYKKDNEDCRLGITNISGKAKIVRCVLEWAAYTEGGYQQDRYLSALKSQCEGLDIDGLLSSLEDLQNWCAYRNEVVHGLMNKNLESLSDEIKEYAETGMQLANFFDSQVRILKAGNKIRRSTNLKMN
;
A
#
# COMPACT_ATOMS: atom_id res chain seq x y z
N MET A 1 1.36 -36.24 13.90
CA MET A 1 1.67 -34.78 13.85
C MET A 1 1.29 -34.30 12.47
N ALA A 2 0.28 -33.46 12.32
CA ALA A 2 -0.08 -32.86 11.05
C ALA A 2 1.03 -31.88 10.65
N ALA A 3 1.61 -32.06 9.46
CA ALA A 3 2.62 -31.16 8.93
C ALA A 3 1.97 -29.76 8.78
N GLU A 4 2.54 -28.78 9.47
CA GLU A 4 2.15 -27.38 9.39
C GLU A 4 2.25 -26.94 7.92
N ARG A 5 1.11 -26.74 7.26
CA ARG A 5 1.06 -26.26 5.86
C ARG A 5 1.47 -24.79 5.83
N LYS A 6 2.76 -24.52 5.80
CA LYS A 6 3.27 -23.16 5.60
C LYS A 6 2.92 -22.70 4.18
N ILE A 7 2.16 -21.62 4.08
CA ILE A 7 1.93 -20.93 2.83
C ILE A 7 3.30 -20.41 2.35
N LYS A 8 3.76 -20.91 1.20
CA LYS A 8 5.05 -20.50 0.65
C LYS A 8 4.96 -19.04 0.18
N PRO A 9 5.89 -18.16 0.57
CA PRO A 9 5.94 -16.80 0.04
C PRO A 9 6.21 -16.83 -1.48
N VAL A 10 5.76 -15.77 -2.17
CA VAL A 10 6.03 -15.58 -3.59
C VAL A 10 7.54 -15.41 -3.79
N ALA A 11 8.16 -16.29 -4.56
CA ALA A 11 9.62 -16.42 -4.64
C ALA A 11 10.27 -15.27 -5.43
N ASP A 12 9.67 -14.83 -6.54
CA ASP A 12 10.27 -13.85 -7.44
C ASP A 12 9.23 -12.87 -8.07
N ASN A 13 9.72 -12.01 -8.97
CA ASN A 13 8.88 -11.03 -9.67
C ASN A 13 7.88 -11.68 -10.64
N LYS A 14 8.23 -12.81 -11.26
CA LYS A 14 7.36 -13.51 -12.21
C LYS A 14 6.22 -14.19 -11.46
N ASP A 15 6.54 -14.84 -10.35
CA ASP A 15 5.53 -15.45 -9.48
C ASP A 15 4.57 -14.40 -8.90
N LYS A 16 5.11 -13.24 -8.49
CA LYS A 16 4.27 -12.13 -8.04
C LYS A 16 3.34 -11.63 -9.14
N GLN A 17 3.83 -11.50 -10.36
CA GLN A 17 3.01 -11.11 -11.50
C GLN A 17 1.92 -12.15 -11.81
N ARG A 18 2.26 -13.43 -11.81
CA ARG A 18 1.29 -14.53 -11.97
C ARG A 18 0.21 -14.49 -10.90
N THR A 19 0.63 -14.34 -9.63
CA THR A 19 -0.30 -14.24 -8.50
C THR A 19 -1.24 -13.06 -8.68
N TYR A 20 -0.73 -11.90 -9.08
CA TYR A 20 -1.54 -10.71 -9.30
C TYR A 20 -2.56 -10.91 -10.43
N HIS A 21 -2.14 -11.50 -11.55
CA HIS A 21 -3.06 -11.86 -12.65
C HIS A 21 -4.11 -12.88 -12.22
N ALA A 22 -3.70 -13.90 -11.45
CA ALA A 22 -4.63 -14.90 -10.93
C ALA A 22 -5.68 -14.29 -10.00
N GLN A 23 -5.29 -13.36 -9.11
CA GLN A 23 -6.22 -12.67 -8.22
C GLN A 23 -7.19 -11.77 -9.00
N LYS A 24 -6.72 -11.02 -10.00
CA LYS A 24 -7.61 -10.24 -10.88
C LYS A 24 -8.60 -11.14 -11.65
N GLY A 25 -8.15 -12.31 -12.11
CA GLY A 25 -9.06 -13.29 -12.73
C GLY A 25 -10.09 -13.85 -11.75
N ARG A 26 -9.71 -14.08 -10.49
CA ARG A 26 -10.65 -14.48 -9.43
C ARG A 26 -11.66 -13.38 -9.10
N TYR A 27 -11.19 -12.14 -8.97
CA TYR A 27 -12.05 -10.98 -8.79
C TYR A 27 -13.12 -10.90 -9.88
N LYS A 28 -12.72 -10.97 -11.15
CA LYS A 28 -13.65 -10.92 -12.29
C LYS A 28 -14.73 -12.00 -12.17
N ARG A 29 -14.33 -13.25 -11.92
CA ARG A 29 -15.30 -14.34 -11.74
C ARG A 29 -16.20 -14.13 -10.52
N ALA A 30 -15.68 -13.61 -9.41
CA ALA A 30 -16.47 -13.31 -8.23
C ALA A 30 -17.58 -12.28 -8.56
N VAL A 31 -17.22 -11.18 -9.24
CA VAL A 31 -18.17 -10.15 -9.66
C VAL A 31 -19.21 -10.72 -10.65
N GLU A 32 -18.76 -11.48 -11.66
CA GLU A 32 -19.65 -12.11 -12.66
C GLU A 32 -20.62 -13.11 -12.04
N SER A 33 -20.25 -13.74 -10.92
CA SER A 33 -21.08 -14.71 -10.19
C SER A 33 -21.87 -14.10 -9.02
N GLY A 34 -21.80 -12.77 -8.80
CA GLY A 34 -22.47 -12.10 -7.70
C GLY A 34 -21.79 -12.30 -6.32
N PHE A 35 -20.57 -12.84 -6.27
CA PHE A 35 -19.82 -13.03 -5.03
C PHE A 35 -19.03 -11.77 -4.66
N PHE A 36 -19.76 -10.67 -4.43
CA PHE A 36 -19.17 -9.35 -4.22
C PHE A 36 -18.33 -9.26 -2.93
N PHE A 37 -18.66 -10.06 -1.93
CA PHE A 37 -17.87 -10.15 -0.70
C PHE A 37 -16.46 -10.72 -0.96
N GLU A 38 -16.35 -11.77 -1.75
CA GLU A 38 -15.06 -12.34 -2.17
C GLU A 38 -14.27 -11.33 -3.01
N ALA A 39 -14.96 -10.60 -3.89
CA ALA A 39 -14.34 -9.51 -4.67
C ALA A 39 -13.73 -8.46 -3.74
N LEU A 40 -14.48 -8.00 -2.73
CA LEU A 40 -14.03 -7.04 -1.71
C LEU A 40 -12.79 -7.52 -0.93
N LEU A 41 -12.72 -8.82 -0.59
CA LEU A 41 -11.55 -9.41 0.08
C LEU A 41 -10.32 -9.46 -0.83
N ILE A 42 -10.53 -9.72 -2.13
CA ILE A 42 -9.44 -9.71 -3.12
C ILE A 42 -8.89 -8.30 -3.28
N ASP A 43 -9.76 -7.29 -3.36
CA ASP A 43 -9.35 -5.88 -3.46
C ASP A 43 -8.53 -5.45 -2.26
N TYR A 44 -8.97 -5.83 -1.04
CA TYR A 44 -8.21 -5.56 0.17
C TYR A 44 -6.79 -6.12 0.09
N ALA A 45 -6.63 -7.36 -0.36
CA ALA A 45 -5.33 -8.00 -0.49
C ALA A 45 -4.46 -7.31 -1.57
N LEU A 46 -5.06 -6.90 -2.69
CA LEU A 46 -4.36 -6.17 -3.75
C LEU A 46 -3.91 -4.79 -3.29
N LEU A 47 -4.78 -4.02 -2.64
CA LEU A 47 -4.50 -2.69 -2.10
C LEU A 47 -3.39 -2.74 -1.06
N GLU A 48 -3.47 -3.68 -0.11
CA GLU A 48 -2.44 -3.88 0.90
C GLU A 48 -1.06 -4.19 0.27
N ASP A 49 -1.04 -5.05 -0.75
CA ASP A 49 0.20 -5.38 -1.46
C ASP A 49 0.76 -4.18 -2.25
N ARG A 50 -0.11 -3.34 -2.84
CA ARG A 50 0.35 -2.14 -3.56
C ARG A 50 0.98 -1.12 -2.62
N LEU A 51 0.36 -0.81 -1.48
CA LEU A 51 0.95 0.07 -0.47
C LEU A 51 2.28 -0.47 0.07
N ARG A 52 2.36 -1.77 0.33
CA ARG A 52 3.62 -2.43 0.71
C ARG A 52 4.68 -2.30 -0.38
N SER A 53 4.28 -2.44 -1.64
CA SER A 53 5.18 -2.28 -2.78
C SER A 53 5.68 -0.83 -2.91
N MET A 54 4.83 0.18 -2.64
CA MET A 54 5.27 1.59 -2.59
C MET A 54 6.34 1.77 -1.52
N LEU A 55 6.08 1.37 -0.26
CA LEU A 55 7.04 1.46 0.84
C LEU A 55 8.36 0.72 0.53
N TYR A 56 8.27 -0.44 -0.13
CA TYR A 56 9.45 -1.17 -0.59
C TYR A 56 10.26 -0.36 -1.59
N HIS A 57 9.63 0.19 -2.64
CA HIS A 57 10.32 0.97 -3.67
C HIS A 57 10.83 2.31 -3.15
N MET A 58 10.17 2.90 -2.17
CA MET A 58 10.62 4.06 -1.42
C MET A 58 11.82 3.75 -0.48
N GLY A 59 12.17 2.49 -0.29
CA GLY A 59 13.36 2.07 0.48
C GLY A 59 13.10 1.77 1.96
N PHE A 60 11.88 1.86 2.45
CA PHE A 60 11.55 1.66 3.87
C PHE A 60 11.43 0.20 4.28
N LEU A 61 11.34 -0.74 3.36
CA LEU A 61 11.29 -2.18 3.65
C LEU A 61 12.55 -2.88 3.13
N VAL A 62 13.05 -3.87 3.87
CA VAL A 62 14.20 -4.68 3.43
C VAL A 62 13.86 -5.47 2.17
N ASP A 63 12.71 -6.13 2.18
CA ASP A 63 12.17 -6.91 1.09
C ASP A 63 10.65 -6.67 0.93
N ARG A 64 10.05 -7.28 -0.09
CA ARG A 64 8.62 -7.12 -0.41
C ARG A 64 7.67 -7.85 0.52
N THR A 65 8.19 -8.75 1.35
CA THR A 65 7.43 -9.55 2.30
C THR A 65 7.56 -9.03 3.72
N ALA A 66 8.41 -8.01 3.95
CA ALA A 66 8.64 -7.43 5.26
C ALA A 66 7.37 -6.82 5.87
N PHE A 67 7.18 -7.10 7.17
CA PHE A 67 6.08 -6.55 7.98
C PHE A 67 6.55 -5.43 8.92
N LYS A 68 7.81 -5.03 8.83
CA LYS A 68 8.41 -4.00 9.67
C LYS A 68 9.21 -3.03 8.82
N ILE A 69 9.21 -1.77 9.24
CA ILE A 69 10.12 -0.75 8.68
C ILE A 69 11.56 -1.18 8.94
N TRP A 70 12.40 -1.03 7.92
CA TRP A 70 13.82 -1.33 8.04
C TRP A 70 14.48 -0.44 9.08
N SER A 71 15.15 -1.05 10.06
CA SER A 71 15.73 -0.34 11.20
C SER A 71 16.64 0.82 10.80
N LYS A 72 17.46 0.64 9.76
CA LYS A 72 18.34 1.67 9.21
C LYS A 72 17.60 2.89 8.61
N LYS A 73 16.33 2.75 8.25
CA LYS A 73 15.51 3.83 7.67
C LYS A 73 14.45 4.38 8.64
N ARG A 74 14.43 3.85 9.86
CA ARG A 74 13.43 4.24 10.87
C ARG A 74 13.57 5.71 11.27
N ASN A 75 14.78 6.17 11.57
CA ASN A 75 15.01 7.55 11.99
C ASN A 75 14.63 8.54 10.89
N CYS A 76 15.08 8.30 9.67
CA CYS A 76 14.71 9.11 8.51
C CYS A 76 13.19 9.17 8.29
N LEU A 77 12.48 8.04 8.45
CA LEU A 77 11.04 8.01 8.35
C LEU A 77 10.37 8.75 9.51
N CYS A 78 10.91 8.67 10.74
CA CYS A 78 10.41 9.45 11.88
C CYS A 78 10.54 10.95 11.61
N GLU A 79 11.64 11.42 11.04
CA GLU A 79 11.84 12.83 10.65
C GLU A 79 10.79 13.26 9.62
N ILE A 80 10.59 12.47 8.55
CA ILE A 80 9.56 12.74 7.54
C ILE A 80 8.17 12.82 8.19
N VAL A 81 7.82 11.85 9.02
CA VAL A 81 6.50 11.79 9.64
C VAL A 81 6.29 12.90 10.66
N SER A 82 7.33 13.32 11.41
CA SER A 82 7.23 14.39 12.41
C SER A 82 6.91 15.75 11.81
N VAL A 83 7.38 16.02 10.59
CA VAL A 83 7.12 17.29 9.87
C VAL A 83 5.62 17.45 9.56
N TYR A 84 4.90 16.35 9.33
CA TYR A 84 3.49 16.37 8.90
C TYR A 84 2.50 15.87 9.96
N LYS A 85 2.98 15.47 11.14
CA LYS A 85 2.10 15.21 12.30
C LYS A 85 1.88 16.50 13.08
N LYS A 86 0.64 16.97 13.09
CA LYS A 86 0.22 18.14 13.91
C LYS A 86 0.13 17.82 15.40
N ASP A 87 0.11 16.55 15.80
CA ASP A 87 -0.06 16.12 17.19
C ASP A 87 1.11 15.24 17.65
N ASN A 88 1.53 15.45 18.90
CA ASN A 88 2.61 14.74 19.62
C ASN A 88 2.32 13.25 19.91
N GLU A 89 1.50 12.58 19.10
CA GLU A 89 1.38 11.14 19.19
C GLU A 89 2.72 10.47 18.83
N ASP A 90 3.18 9.58 19.71
CA ASP A 90 4.30 8.66 19.44
C ASP A 90 4.28 8.19 18.00
N CYS A 91 5.41 8.36 17.32
CA CYS A 91 5.57 7.98 15.91
C CYS A 91 5.47 6.46 15.75
N ARG A 92 4.25 5.93 15.90
CA ARG A 92 3.95 4.51 15.69
C ARG A 92 4.02 4.19 14.21
N LEU A 93 5.22 3.82 13.75
CA LEU A 93 5.49 3.39 12.37
C LEU A 93 4.98 1.95 12.14
N GLY A 94 3.69 1.72 12.44
CA GLY A 94 3.07 0.42 12.25
C GLY A 94 2.68 0.20 10.79
N ILE A 95 3.13 -0.90 10.20
CA ILE A 95 2.75 -1.34 8.84
C ILE A 95 2.06 -2.71 8.84
N THR A 96 1.51 -3.11 9.98
CA THR A 96 0.85 -4.41 10.12
C THR A 96 -0.48 -4.48 9.39
N ASN A 97 -1.16 -3.34 9.21
CA ASN A 97 -2.43 -3.22 8.51
C ASN A 97 -2.37 -2.21 7.35
N ILE A 98 -3.42 -2.14 6.59
CA ILE A 98 -3.52 -1.27 5.41
C ILE A 98 -3.51 0.21 5.80
N SER A 99 -4.21 0.60 6.88
CA SER A 99 -4.29 1.99 7.34
C SER A 99 -2.94 2.53 7.79
N GLY A 100 -2.14 1.73 8.51
CA GLY A 100 -0.79 2.11 8.90
C GLY A 100 0.13 2.32 7.68
N LYS A 101 0.03 1.46 6.67
CA LYS A 101 0.77 1.62 5.40
C LYS A 101 0.35 2.88 4.66
N ALA A 102 -0.97 3.12 4.54
CA ALA A 102 -1.54 4.29 3.88
C ALA A 102 -1.08 5.59 4.56
N LYS A 103 -1.12 5.65 5.90
CA LYS A 103 -0.65 6.80 6.68
C LYS A 103 0.82 7.14 6.40
N ILE A 104 1.69 6.13 6.38
CA ILE A 104 3.12 6.35 6.11
C ILE A 104 3.33 6.79 4.67
N VAL A 105 2.67 6.16 3.70
CA VAL A 105 2.75 6.57 2.29
C VAL A 105 2.31 8.02 2.13
N ARG A 106 1.18 8.43 2.75
CA ARG A 106 0.69 9.82 2.75
C ARG A 106 1.76 10.77 3.26
N CYS A 107 2.32 10.54 4.46
CA CYS A 107 3.36 11.42 5.02
C CYS A 107 4.57 11.56 4.11
N VAL A 108 5.01 10.48 3.45
CA VAL A 108 6.14 10.52 2.51
C VAL A 108 5.80 11.34 1.26
N LEU A 109 4.59 11.21 0.74
CA LEU A 109 4.14 11.97 -0.44
C LEU A 109 4.00 13.47 -0.12
N GLU A 110 3.38 13.82 1.02
CA GLU A 110 3.26 15.20 1.49
C GLU A 110 4.65 15.81 1.72
N TRP A 111 5.57 15.07 2.36
CA TRP A 111 6.94 15.50 2.50
C TRP A 111 7.59 15.74 1.13
N ALA A 112 7.45 14.83 0.18
CA ALA A 112 8.03 14.97 -1.15
C ALA A 112 7.43 16.15 -1.93
N ALA A 113 6.14 16.46 -1.75
CA ALA A 113 5.48 17.58 -2.41
C ALA A 113 5.90 18.93 -1.83
N TYR A 114 5.89 19.06 -0.50
CA TYR A 114 5.90 20.37 0.15
C TYR A 114 7.23 20.74 0.84
N THR A 115 8.21 19.82 0.92
CA THR A 115 9.51 20.16 1.51
C THR A 115 10.40 20.90 0.51
N GLU A 116 10.74 22.15 0.83
CA GLU A 116 11.55 23.02 -0.05
C GLU A 116 13.06 22.90 0.19
N GLY A 117 13.50 22.40 1.36
CA GLY A 117 14.94 22.34 1.70
C GLY A 117 15.27 21.33 2.79
N GLY A 118 16.56 21.33 3.21
CA GLY A 118 17.05 20.52 4.33
C GLY A 118 17.39 19.05 3.98
N TYR A 119 17.02 18.55 2.81
CA TYR A 119 17.25 17.16 2.39
C TYR A 119 18.43 16.98 1.43
N GLN A 120 18.96 18.09 0.86
CA GLN A 120 19.95 18.04 -0.22
C GLN A 120 21.27 17.38 0.18
N GLN A 121 21.63 17.45 1.47
CA GLN A 121 22.83 16.81 2.01
C GLN A 121 22.66 15.31 2.24
N ASP A 122 21.43 14.83 2.39
CA ASP A 122 21.13 13.40 2.52
C ASP A 122 20.83 12.79 1.14
N ARG A 123 21.76 11.95 0.68
CA ARG A 123 21.65 11.26 -0.62
C ARG A 123 20.39 10.41 -0.76
N TYR A 124 19.93 9.82 0.34
CA TYR A 124 18.72 9.01 0.32
C TYR A 124 17.46 9.88 0.20
N LEU A 125 17.35 10.94 1.00
CA LEU A 125 16.22 11.87 0.93
C LEU A 125 16.13 12.58 -0.44
N SER A 126 17.27 13.01 -0.99
CA SER A 126 17.33 13.58 -2.35
C SER A 126 16.85 12.56 -3.39
N ALA A 127 17.29 11.30 -3.30
CA ALA A 127 16.84 10.25 -4.21
C ALA A 127 15.35 9.90 -4.02
N LEU A 128 14.85 9.93 -2.78
CA LEU A 128 13.44 9.69 -2.46
C LEU A 128 12.56 10.78 -3.06
N LYS A 129 12.91 12.06 -2.85
CA LYS A 129 12.17 13.18 -3.44
C LYS A 129 12.14 13.09 -4.96
N SER A 130 13.29 12.93 -5.60
CA SER A 130 13.38 12.77 -7.06
C SER A 130 12.59 11.56 -7.60
N GLN A 131 12.46 10.52 -6.82
CA GLN A 131 11.66 9.35 -7.20
C GLN A 131 10.16 9.61 -7.07
N CYS A 132 9.75 10.43 -6.09
CA CYS A 132 8.36 10.83 -5.91
C CYS A 132 7.89 11.87 -6.94
N GLU A 133 8.77 12.71 -7.47
CA GLU A 133 8.46 13.73 -8.50
C GLU A 133 7.80 13.15 -9.77
N GLY A 134 8.03 11.88 -10.06
CA GLY A 134 7.41 11.18 -11.20
C GLY A 134 6.01 10.65 -10.93
N LEU A 135 5.50 10.77 -9.69
CA LEU A 135 4.20 10.27 -9.28
C LEU A 135 3.11 11.33 -9.46
N ASP A 136 1.90 10.88 -9.66
CA ASP A 136 0.69 11.70 -9.51
C ASP A 136 0.41 11.84 -8.00
N ILE A 137 1.07 12.82 -7.34
CA ILE A 137 1.00 13.01 -5.89
C ILE A 137 -0.40 13.43 -5.47
N ASP A 138 -1.04 14.35 -6.17
CA ASP A 138 -2.37 14.85 -5.83
C ASP A 138 -3.42 13.73 -5.98
N GLY A 139 -3.37 12.98 -7.08
CA GLY A 139 -4.19 11.80 -7.28
C GLY A 139 -3.95 10.72 -6.23
N LEU A 140 -2.70 10.52 -5.79
CA LEU A 140 -2.36 9.58 -4.71
C LEU A 140 -2.90 10.03 -3.36
N LEU A 141 -2.80 11.31 -3.02
CA LEU A 141 -3.31 11.84 -1.74
C LEU A 141 -4.84 11.72 -1.67
N SER A 142 -5.55 12.05 -2.76
CA SER A 142 -6.99 11.83 -2.88
C SER A 142 -7.35 10.36 -2.76
N SER A 143 -6.66 9.48 -3.52
CA SER A 143 -6.92 8.03 -3.48
C SER A 143 -6.61 7.39 -2.13
N LEU A 144 -5.69 7.94 -1.34
CA LEU A 144 -5.42 7.49 0.03
C LEU A 144 -6.54 7.88 1.00
N GLU A 145 -7.24 8.97 0.75
CA GLU A 145 -8.44 9.36 1.51
C GLU A 145 -9.61 8.44 1.15
N ASP A 146 -9.86 8.23 -0.15
CA ASP A 146 -10.87 7.27 -0.62
C ASP A 146 -10.62 5.86 -0.07
N LEU A 147 -9.35 5.44 -0.01
CA LEU A 147 -8.97 4.15 0.57
C LEU A 147 -9.32 4.07 2.07
N GLN A 148 -9.18 5.15 2.84
CA GLN A 148 -9.56 5.14 4.26
C GLN A 148 -11.07 4.93 4.42
N ASN A 149 -11.88 5.63 3.62
CA ASN A 149 -13.33 5.50 3.62
C ASN A 149 -13.74 4.08 3.17
N TRP A 150 -13.12 3.57 2.11
CA TRP A 150 -13.32 2.21 1.62
C TRP A 150 -12.99 1.15 2.68
N CYS A 151 -11.88 1.32 3.42
CA CYS A 151 -11.50 0.40 4.48
C CYS A 151 -12.48 0.43 5.66
N ALA A 152 -13.02 1.61 6.01
CA ALA A 152 -14.03 1.74 7.06
C ALA A 152 -15.31 0.97 6.70
N TYR A 153 -15.82 1.16 5.48
CA TYR A 153 -16.97 0.41 4.98
C TYR A 153 -16.71 -1.10 4.93
N ARG A 154 -15.58 -1.53 4.36
CA ARG A 154 -15.20 -2.94 4.31
C ARG A 154 -15.20 -3.56 5.71
N ASN A 155 -14.67 -2.87 6.72
CA ASN A 155 -14.67 -3.37 8.10
C ASN A 155 -16.09 -3.47 8.65
N GLU A 156 -16.94 -2.50 8.36
CA GLU A 156 -18.35 -2.54 8.74
C GLU A 156 -19.08 -3.74 8.12
N VAL A 157 -18.87 -4.02 6.84
CA VAL A 157 -19.43 -5.19 6.15
C VAL A 157 -18.94 -6.49 6.79
N VAL A 158 -17.62 -6.62 6.99
CA VAL A 158 -17.01 -7.83 7.56
C VAL A 158 -17.50 -8.10 9.00
N HIS A 159 -17.55 -7.06 9.83
CA HIS A 159 -18.02 -7.21 11.22
C HIS A 159 -19.55 -7.35 11.31
N GLY A 160 -20.28 -6.80 10.35
CA GLY A 160 -21.74 -6.88 10.27
C GLY A 160 -22.29 -8.14 9.61
N LEU A 161 -21.42 -8.97 9.03
CA LEU A 161 -21.82 -10.07 8.14
C LEU A 161 -22.86 -11.04 8.77
N MET A 162 -22.75 -11.29 10.06
CA MET A 162 -23.65 -12.19 10.79
C MET A 162 -24.92 -11.48 11.33
N ASN A 163 -24.95 -10.15 11.31
CA ASN A 163 -25.99 -9.34 11.94
C ASN A 163 -26.77 -8.47 10.95
N LYS A 164 -26.40 -8.44 9.68
CA LYS A 164 -27.03 -7.65 8.62
C LYS A 164 -27.64 -8.54 7.55
N ASN A 165 -28.75 -8.11 6.97
CA ASN A 165 -29.31 -8.78 5.81
C ASN A 165 -28.43 -8.53 4.58
N LEU A 166 -27.75 -9.58 4.11
CA LEU A 166 -26.81 -9.50 2.97
C LEU A 166 -27.52 -9.16 1.67
N GLU A 167 -28.79 -9.53 1.50
CA GLU A 167 -29.56 -9.20 0.29
C GLU A 167 -29.76 -7.68 0.15
N SER A 168 -29.96 -6.98 1.29
CA SER A 168 -30.10 -5.52 1.29
C SER A 168 -28.79 -4.78 1.07
N LEU A 169 -27.64 -5.45 1.21
CA LEU A 169 -26.30 -4.89 1.05
C LEU A 169 -25.65 -5.24 -0.30
N SER A 170 -26.28 -6.10 -1.09
CA SER A 170 -25.63 -6.66 -2.30
C SER A 170 -25.17 -5.61 -3.30
N ASP A 171 -26.01 -4.60 -3.57
CA ASP A 171 -25.70 -3.55 -4.54
C ASP A 171 -24.61 -2.60 -4.02
N GLU A 172 -24.67 -2.24 -2.75
CA GLU A 172 -23.62 -1.44 -2.09
C GLU A 172 -22.28 -2.18 -2.10
N ILE A 173 -22.26 -3.47 -1.72
CA ILE A 173 -21.01 -4.26 -1.72
C ILE A 173 -20.42 -4.36 -3.12
N LYS A 174 -21.27 -4.45 -4.16
CA LYS A 174 -20.82 -4.44 -5.55
C LYS A 174 -20.10 -3.14 -5.90
N GLU A 175 -20.73 -1.99 -5.62
CA GLU A 175 -20.13 -0.68 -5.88
C GLU A 175 -18.78 -0.50 -5.15
N TYR A 176 -18.72 -0.92 -3.90
CA TYR A 176 -17.47 -0.87 -3.14
C TYR A 176 -16.38 -1.83 -3.66
N ALA A 177 -16.74 -3.00 -4.16
CA ALA A 177 -15.80 -3.89 -4.83
C ALA A 177 -15.28 -3.25 -6.13
N GLU A 178 -16.13 -2.64 -6.94
CA GLU A 178 -15.72 -1.93 -8.16
C GLU A 178 -14.77 -0.77 -7.82
N THR A 179 -15.08 0.03 -6.80
CA THR A 179 -14.22 1.10 -6.27
C THR A 179 -12.88 0.57 -5.77
N GLY A 180 -12.88 -0.51 -5.00
CA GLY A 180 -11.67 -1.15 -4.51
C GLY A 180 -10.72 -1.58 -5.63
N MET A 181 -11.25 -2.15 -6.71
CA MET A 181 -10.47 -2.53 -7.89
C MET A 181 -9.94 -1.32 -8.65
N GLN A 182 -10.71 -0.23 -8.75
CA GLN A 182 -10.23 1.03 -9.37
C GLN A 182 -9.05 1.60 -8.58
N LEU A 183 -9.16 1.71 -7.27
CA LEU A 183 -8.07 2.11 -6.38
C LEU A 183 -6.84 1.21 -6.53
N ALA A 184 -7.04 -0.12 -6.56
CA ALA A 184 -5.94 -1.09 -6.72
C ALA A 184 -5.23 -0.92 -8.07
N ASN A 185 -5.95 -0.63 -9.15
CA ASN A 185 -5.38 -0.37 -10.47
C ASN A 185 -4.62 0.95 -10.50
N PHE A 186 -5.13 2.01 -9.87
CA PHE A 186 -4.44 3.29 -9.77
C PHE A 186 -3.13 3.15 -8.98
N PHE A 187 -3.16 2.56 -7.78
CA PHE A 187 -1.95 2.30 -7.01
C PHE A 187 -0.95 1.40 -7.76
N ASP A 188 -1.43 0.41 -8.55
CA ASP A 188 -0.54 -0.42 -9.37
C ASP A 188 0.19 0.41 -10.44
N SER A 189 -0.48 1.37 -11.07
CA SER A 189 0.13 2.28 -12.04
C SER A 189 1.26 3.09 -11.39
N GLN A 190 1.03 3.65 -10.22
CA GLN A 190 2.01 4.44 -9.48
C GLN A 190 3.19 3.59 -8.98
N VAL A 191 2.92 2.36 -8.54
CA VAL A 191 3.99 1.39 -8.19
C VAL A 191 4.89 1.09 -9.39
N ARG A 192 4.33 1.01 -10.61
CA ARG A 192 5.13 0.80 -11.84
C ARG A 192 6.05 1.97 -12.11
N ILE A 193 5.58 3.21 -11.91
CA ILE A 193 6.41 4.43 -12.03
C ILE A 193 7.55 4.39 -11.02
N LEU A 194 7.25 4.15 -9.73
CA LEU A 194 8.27 3.99 -8.68
C LEU A 194 9.29 2.90 -9.04
N LYS A 195 8.85 1.78 -9.58
CA LYS A 195 9.72 0.68 -10.00
C LYS A 195 10.61 1.06 -11.17
N ALA A 196 10.10 1.78 -12.15
CA ALA A 196 10.84 2.20 -13.34
C ALA A 196 11.94 3.21 -12.99
N GLY A 197 11.61 4.22 -12.16
CA GLY A 197 12.52 5.27 -11.71
C GLY A 197 13.48 4.85 -10.59
N ASN A 198 13.48 3.60 -10.15
CA ASN A 198 14.00 3.11 -8.88
C ASN A 198 15.52 3.26 -8.71
N LYS A 199 15.97 4.49 -8.43
CA LYS A 199 17.36 4.82 -8.08
C LYS A 199 17.74 4.22 -6.72
N ILE A 200 16.82 4.22 -5.75
CA ILE A 200 17.05 3.76 -4.37
C ILE A 200 17.41 2.27 -4.32
N ARG A 201 16.69 1.42 -5.07
CA ARG A 201 16.92 -0.02 -5.08
C ARG A 201 18.05 -0.48 -5.99
N ARG A 202 18.42 0.32 -6.97
CA ARG A 202 19.52 0.03 -7.90
C ARG A 202 20.87 0.49 -7.36
N SER A 203 20.89 1.47 -6.47
CA SER A 203 22.11 1.99 -5.88
C SER A 203 22.53 1.13 -4.68
N THR A 204 23.66 0.43 -4.81
CA THR A 204 24.29 -0.32 -3.71
C THR A 204 24.63 0.59 -2.53
N ASN A 205 25.04 1.83 -2.79
CA ASN A 205 25.40 2.82 -1.77
C ASN A 205 24.20 3.35 -0.96
N LEU A 206 23.00 3.31 -1.52
CA LEU A 206 21.75 3.71 -0.82
C LEU A 206 21.12 2.55 -0.05
N LYS A 207 21.52 1.30 -0.35
CA LYS A 207 21.07 0.11 0.39
C LYS A 207 21.82 -0.11 1.69
N MET A 208 23.04 0.40 1.80
CA MET A 208 23.97 0.06 2.90
C MET A 208 24.06 1.13 4.00
N ASN A 209 23.48 2.30 3.82
CA ASN A 209 23.48 3.39 4.81
C ASN A 209 22.14 3.53 5.51
#